data_2a3fe4b0bae62bc92c33ec42bd7abbff
#
_entry.id   2a3fe4b0bae62bc92c33ec42bd7abbff
#
_cell.length_a   1.000
_cell.length_b   1.000
_cell.length_c   1.000
_cell.angle_alpha   90.00
_cell.angle_beta   90.00
_cell.angle_gamma   90.00
#
_symmetry.space_group_name_H-M   'P 1'
#
loop_
_entity.id
_entity.type
_entity.pdbx_description
1 polymer ?
#
loop_
_entity_poly.entity_id
_entity_poly.type
_entity_poly.pdbx_seq_one_letter_code
_entity_poly.pdbx_strand_id
1 'polypeptide(L)'
;MNTILALVYLLIFPGFVFLFSFSLFTEYLDRKIYARIQRRVGPPFLQPFADLVKLAAKEDVVPENAEHFMFTTAPLVGLAAIFAAFLFLPIVASFGLHSFNGDLIVVLYLLTIPTLALFLGGWYSGNVFGQKGGMRVASLLFSYEIPFFLSLLTPALISGSWKMADIIDFEVAHPIVLIISLLGFVIALISLQGKLERLPFDIPEAETEIVAGPLVEYSGRRLALFRLARDAEMVVGAGLIAVVFLGGPMPLIEIEPIYLSWICGTLFFLLKTLFVIFLLILMKSAVARIRTDQMISFAYKWLIPLTLVQIFIAIMVRFLGGI
;
A
#
# COMPACT_ATOMS: atom_id res chain seq x y z
N MET A 1 -12.01 -15.52 -22.85
CA MET A 1 -11.71 -14.07 -23.00
C MET A 1 -10.73 -13.92 -24.16
N ASN A 2 -11.01 -13.07 -25.15
CA ASN A 2 -10.07 -12.89 -26.29
C ASN A 2 -8.71 -12.41 -25.77
N THR A 3 -7.61 -12.95 -26.29
CA THR A 3 -6.23 -12.60 -25.89
C THR A 3 -5.96 -11.09 -25.96
N ILE A 4 -6.55 -10.40 -26.92
CA ILE A 4 -6.45 -8.93 -27.08
C ILE A 4 -7.12 -8.23 -25.89
N LEU A 5 -8.32 -8.68 -25.47
CA LEU A 5 -9.03 -8.10 -24.33
C LEU A 5 -8.26 -8.30 -23.04
N ALA A 6 -7.65 -9.48 -22.84
CA ALA A 6 -6.79 -9.75 -21.69
C ALA A 6 -5.57 -8.83 -21.64
N LEU A 7 -4.93 -8.56 -22.77
CA LEU A 7 -3.81 -7.62 -22.87
C LEU A 7 -4.24 -6.18 -22.58
N VAL A 8 -5.42 -5.75 -23.06
CA VAL A 8 -5.96 -4.42 -22.76
C VAL A 8 -6.22 -4.27 -21.25
N TYR A 9 -6.80 -5.27 -20.61
CA TYR A 9 -7.00 -5.28 -19.16
C TYR A 9 -5.68 -5.22 -18.39
N LEU A 10 -4.71 -6.00 -18.79
CA LEU A 10 -3.42 -6.07 -18.10
C LEU A 10 -2.59 -4.80 -18.31
N LEU A 11 -2.59 -4.21 -19.50
CA LEU A 11 -1.73 -3.07 -19.81
C LEU A 11 -2.41 -1.72 -19.56
N ILE A 12 -3.70 -1.55 -19.91
CA ILE A 12 -4.35 -0.23 -19.92
C ILE A 12 -5.22 -0.05 -18.68
N PHE A 13 -6.38 -0.71 -18.60
CA PHE A 13 -7.35 -0.52 -17.53
C PHE A 13 -8.04 -1.83 -17.14
N PRO A 14 -8.05 -2.17 -15.82
CA PRO A 14 -7.42 -1.49 -14.68
C PRO A 14 -5.92 -1.82 -14.48
N GLY A 15 -5.17 -2.04 -15.56
CA GLY A 15 -3.81 -2.55 -15.55
C GLY A 15 -2.71 -1.52 -15.24
N PHE A 16 -1.51 -1.76 -15.84
CA PHE A 16 -0.28 -1.03 -15.50
C PHE A 16 -0.38 0.48 -15.73
N VAL A 17 -0.93 0.93 -16.87
CA VAL A 17 -1.03 2.37 -17.20
C VAL A 17 -1.94 3.10 -16.21
N PHE A 18 -3.03 2.47 -15.79
CA PHE A 18 -3.92 3.04 -14.80
C PHE A 18 -3.24 3.15 -13.44
N LEU A 19 -2.60 2.09 -12.94
CA LEU A 19 -1.86 2.13 -11.68
C LEU A 19 -0.74 3.18 -11.72
N PHE A 20 0.04 3.22 -12.80
CA PHE A 20 1.09 4.20 -13.00
C PHE A 20 0.56 5.64 -12.92
N SER A 21 -0.49 5.94 -13.67
CA SER A 21 -1.07 7.29 -13.72
C SER A 21 -1.69 7.68 -12.38
N PHE A 22 -2.37 6.75 -11.71
CA PHE A 22 -3.00 6.98 -10.44
C PHE A 22 -1.97 7.13 -9.30
N SER A 23 -0.85 6.40 -9.35
CA SER A 23 0.26 6.55 -8.39
C SER A 23 0.90 7.93 -8.47
N LEU A 24 1.17 8.44 -9.68
CA LEU A 24 1.70 9.80 -9.86
C LEU A 24 0.70 10.88 -9.43
N PHE A 25 -0.58 10.65 -9.68
CA PHE A 25 -1.64 11.54 -9.22
C PHE A 25 -1.72 11.59 -7.68
N THR A 26 -1.66 10.45 -7.02
CA THR A 26 -1.70 10.37 -5.55
C THR A 26 -0.45 10.96 -4.92
N GLU A 27 0.73 10.79 -5.52
CA GLU A 27 1.96 11.45 -5.08
C GLU A 27 1.86 12.98 -5.22
N TYR A 28 1.26 13.49 -6.32
CA TYR A 28 0.96 14.92 -6.43
C TYR A 28 0.05 15.39 -5.29
N LEU A 29 -1.03 14.66 -4.99
CA LEU A 29 -1.94 15.00 -3.91
C LEU A 29 -1.24 15.00 -2.55
N ASP A 30 -0.42 13.97 -2.27
CA ASP A 30 0.37 13.88 -1.04
C ASP A 30 1.23 15.13 -0.86
N ARG A 31 2.06 15.47 -1.83
CA ARG A 31 2.92 16.65 -1.78
C ARG A 31 2.12 17.96 -1.69
N LYS A 32 0.99 18.07 -2.40
CA LYS A 32 0.16 19.29 -2.43
C LYS A 32 -0.57 19.51 -1.13
N ILE A 33 -1.25 18.49 -0.61
CA ILE A 33 -2.02 18.57 0.64
C ILE A 33 -1.07 18.79 1.82
N TYR A 34 0.02 18.01 1.89
CA TYR A 34 1.03 18.17 2.93
C TYR A 34 1.61 19.59 2.96
N ALA A 35 1.96 20.17 1.80
CA ALA A 35 2.44 21.54 1.70
C ALA A 35 1.38 22.56 2.17
N ARG A 36 0.12 22.35 1.82
CA ARG A 36 -0.99 23.23 2.24
C ARG A 36 -1.21 23.22 3.76
N ILE A 37 -1.16 22.04 4.38
CA ILE A 37 -1.24 21.91 5.85
C ILE A 37 -0.08 22.69 6.51
N GLN A 38 1.11 22.65 5.90
CA GLN A 38 2.28 23.41 6.36
C GLN A 38 2.28 24.90 5.93
N ARG A 39 1.19 25.43 5.36
CA ARG A 39 1.08 26.78 4.82
C ARG A 39 2.07 27.11 3.70
N ARG A 40 2.46 26.12 2.90
CA ARG A 40 3.30 26.25 1.70
C ARG A 40 2.45 26.09 0.44
N VAL A 41 2.94 26.57 -0.72
CA VAL A 41 2.21 26.53 -2.00
C VAL A 41 2.13 25.11 -2.58
N GLY A 42 3.16 24.28 -2.40
CA GLY A 42 3.29 22.95 -2.97
C GLY A 42 3.60 22.95 -4.48
N PRO A 43 3.93 21.77 -5.04
CA PRO A 43 4.36 21.62 -6.43
C PRO A 43 3.22 21.80 -7.44
N PRO A 44 3.53 22.02 -8.74
CA PRO A 44 2.56 21.95 -9.83
C PRO A 44 2.13 20.50 -10.10
N PHE A 45 1.02 20.34 -10.84
CA PHE A 45 0.38 19.02 -11.09
C PHE A 45 1.32 17.99 -11.75
N LEU A 46 2.09 18.40 -12.76
CA LEU A 46 2.96 17.49 -13.52
C LEU A 46 4.34 17.23 -12.87
N GLN A 47 4.60 17.76 -11.68
CA GLN A 47 5.90 17.62 -11.02
C GLN A 47 6.31 16.16 -10.76
N PRO A 48 5.45 15.25 -10.23
CA PRO A 48 5.84 13.86 -10.02
C PRO A 48 6.24 13.16 -11.33
N PHE A 49 5.52 13.44 -12.41
CA PHE A 49 5.86 12.91 -13.74
C PHE A 49 7.21 13.45 -14.24
N ALA A 50 7.45 14.75 -14.10
CA ALA A 50 8.72 15.37 -14.49
C ALA A 50 9.89 14.82 -13.67
N ASP A 51 9.70 14.61 -12.36
CA ASP A 51 10.70 14.01 -11.48
C ASP A 51 11.05 12.57 -11.93
N LEU A 52 10.05 11.77 -12.30
CA LEU A 52 10.26 10.41 -12.79
C LEU A 52 11.02 10.40 -14.12
N VAL A 53 10.61 11.24 -15.08
CA VAL A 53 11.29 11.37 -16.39
C VAL A 53 12.74 11.84 -16.22
N LYS A 54 12.97 12.82 -15.34
CA LYS A 54 14.32 13.28 -15.00
C LYS A 54 15.20 12.15 -14.46
N LEU A 55 14.68 11.33 -13.57
CA LEU A 55 15.40 10.18 -13.02
C LEU A 55 15.65 9.11 -14.09
N ALA A 56 14.65 8.83 -14.95
CA ALA A 56 14.80 7.85 -16.04
C ALA A 56 15.84 8.28 -17.10
N ALA A 57 16.00 9.59 -17.29
CA ALA A 57 16.99 10.16 -18.23
C ALA A 57 18.39 10.32 -17.62
N LYS A 58 18.51 10.22 -16.29
CA LYS A 58 19.78 10.36 -15.59
C LYS A 58 20.63 9.10 -15.77
N GLU A 59 21.95 9.25 -15.76
CA GLU A 59 22.91 8.16 -15.78
C GLU A 59 22.68 7.18 -14.62
N ASP A 60 22.80 5.89 -14.93
CA ASP A 60 22.57 4.79 -14.01
C ASP A 60 23.92 4.16 -13.63
N VAL A 61 24.44 4.56 -12.50
CA VAL A 61 25.75 4.13 -11.99
C VAL A 61 25.57 2.95 -11.05
N VAL A 62 26.37 1.90 -11.24
CA VAL A 62 26.43 0.73 -10.33
C VAL A 62 27.77 0.78 -9.60
N PRO A 63 27.79 0.75 -8.25
CA PRO A 63 29.01 0.68 -7.49
C PRO A 63 29.79 -0.61 -7.76
N GLU A 64 31.12 -0.53 -7.78
CA GLU A 64 31.98 -1.71 -8.01
C GLU A 64 31.82 -2.78 -6.92
N ASN A 65 31.54 -2.36 -5.68
CA ASN A 65 31.37 -3.26 -4.53
C ASN A 65 29.94 -3.83 -4.40
N ALA A 66 28.99 -3.40 -5.27
CA ALA A 66 27.63 -3.90 -5.23
C ALA A 66 27.51 -5.27 -5.89
N GLU A 67 26.68 -6.14 -5.32
CA GLU A 67 26.31 -7.41 -5.98
C GLU A 67 25.33 -7.10 -7.12
N HIS A 68 25.84 -7.20 -8.36
CA HIS A 68 25.17 -6.68 -9.55
C HIS A 68 23.78 -7.27 -9.79
N PHE A 69 23.58 -8.57 -9.55
CA PHE A 69 22.31 -9.25 -9.83
C PHE A 69 21.22 -8.72 -8.88
N MET A 70 21.42 -8.80 -7.57
CA MET A 70 20.41 -8.35 -6.58
C MET A 70 20.19 -6.85 -6.64
N PHE A 71 21.25 -6.05 -6.80
CA PHE A 71 21.18 -4.60 -6.92
C PHE A 71 20.33 -4.17 -8.12
N THR A 72 20.40 -4.90 -9.25
CA THR A 72 19.64 -4.57 -10.47
C THR A 72 18.21 -5.12 -10.45
N THR A 73 18.00 -6.32 -9.91
CA THR A 73 16.70 -6.98 -9.96
C THR A 73 15.73 -6.54 -8.86
N ALA A 74 16.24 -6.13 -7.69
CA ALA A 74 15.41 -5.74 -6.57
C ALA A 74 14.33 -4.70 -6.92
N PRO A 75 14.63 -3.53 -7.55
CA PRO A 75 13.59 -2.55 -7.88
C PRO A 75 12.55 -3.08 -8.88
N LEU A 76 12.96 -3.95 -9.82
CA LEU A 76 12.06 -4.57 -10.79
C LEU A 76 11.10 -5.54 -10.12
N VAL A 77 11.61 -6.40 -9.23
CA VAL A 77 10.81 -7.38 -8.49
C VAL A 77 9.81 -6.69 -7.58
N GLY A 78 10.24 -5.63 -6.87
CA GLY A 78 9.35 -4.82 -6.03
C GLY A 78 8.18 -4.23 -6.82
N LEU A 79 8.45 -3.57 -7.94
CA LEU A 79 7.41 -2.98 -8.78
C LEU A 79 6.49 -4.04 -9.42
N ALA A 80 7.06 -5.16 -9.90
CA ALA A 80 6.29 -6.25 -10.49
C ALA A 80 5.31 -6.89 -9.48
N ALA A 81 5.73 -7.05 -8.23
CA ALA A 81 4.89 -7.59 -7.17
C ALA A 81 3.71 -6.65 -6.85
N ILE A 82 3.94 -5.34 -6.79
CA ILE A 82 2.87 -4.36 -6.56
C ILE A 82 1.87 -4.38 -7.71
N PHE A 83 2.37 -4.41 -8.95
CA PHE A 83 1.52 -4.51 -10.12
C PHE A 83 0.67 -5.79 -10.10
N ALA A 84 1.27 -6.94 -9.77
CA ALA A 84 0.55 -8.19 -9.59
C ALA A 84 -0.53 -8.09 -8.49
N ALA A 85 -0.20 -7.50 -7.33
CA ALA A 85 -1.15 -7.29 -6.24
C ALA A 85 -2.35 -6.43 -6.68
N PHE A 86 -2.09 -5.39 -7.48
CA PHE A 86 -3.13 -4.50 -7.98
C PHE A 86 -4.16 -5.20 -8.87
N LEU A 87 -3.74 -6.17 -9.68
CA LEU A 87 -4.64 -6.93 -10.56
C LEU A 87 -5.67 -7.78 -9.82
N PHE A 88 -5.41 -8.13 -8.55
CA PHE A 88 -6.35 -8.86 -7.71
C PHE A 88 -7.37 -7.95 -7.02
N LEU A 89 -7.13 -6.64 -6.95
CA LEU A 89 -8.07 -5.72 -6.31
C LEU A 89 -9.37 -5.58 -7.13
N PRO A 90 -10.54 -5.71 -6.50
CA PRO A 90 -11.83 -5.48 -7.14
C PRO A 90 -12.06 -3.96 -7.33
N ILE A 91 -11.82 -3.45 -8.54
CA ILE A 91 -11.88 -2.01 -8.86
C ILE A 91 -13.19 -1.63 -9.52
N VAL A 92 -13.68 -2.46 -10.44
CA VAL A 92 -14.83 -2.14 -11.30
C VAL A 92 -16.15 -2.68 -10.72
N ALA A 93 -16.10 -3.85 -10.11
CA ALA A 93 -17.23 -4.55 -9.52
C ALA A 93 -16.79 -5.31 -8.28
N SER A 94 -17.68 -6.03 -7.61
CA SER A 94 -17.35 -6.82 -6.43
C SER A 94 -16.33 -7.95 -6.68
N PHE A 95 -16.05 -8.27 -7.94
CA PHE A 95 -15.05 -9.28 -8.33
C PHE A 95 -13.85 -8.62 -9.04
N GLY A 96 -12.64 -9.02 -8.66
CA GLY A 96 -11.41 -8.66 -9.36
C GLY A 96 -11.22 -9.47 -10.65
N LEU A 97 -10.23 -9.11 -11.47
CA LEU A 97 -9.86 -9.84 -12.70
C LEU A 97 -9.59 -11.33 -12.45
N HIS A 98 -8.99 -11.64 -11.32
CA HIS A 98 -8.61 -12.98 -10.89
C HIS A 98 -9.12 -13.27 -9.47
N SER A 99 -10.44 -13.23 -9.28
CA SER A 99 -11.05 -13.50 -7.98
C SER A 99 -11.10 -15.02 -7.72
N PHE A 100 -10.53 -15.45 -6.61
CA PHE A 100 -10.57 -16.84 -6.14
C PHE A 100 -10.58 -16.89 -4.61
N ASN A 101 -10.86 -18.06 -4.05
CA ASN A 101 -10.85 -18.20 -2.60
C ASN A 101 -9.40 -18.11 -2.08
N GLY A 102 -9.07 -17.01 -1.41
CA GLY A 102 -7.73 -16.71 -0.90
C GLY A 102 -7.01 -15.54 -1.61
N ASP A 103 -7.69 -14.80 -2.47
CA ASP A 103 -7.14 -13.62 -3.16
C ASP A 103 -6.61 -12.57 -2.18
N LEU A 104 -7.29 -12.36 -1.04
CA LEU A 104 -6.81 -11.48 0.03
C LEU A 104 -5.42 -11.89 0.54
N ILE A 105 -5.21 -13.18 0.77
CA ILE A 105 -3.93 -13.71 1.29
C ILE A 105 -2.81 -13.47 0.26
N VAL A 106 -3.10 -13.71 -1.02
CA VAL A 106 -2.11 -13.50 -2.10
C VAL A 106 -1.72 -12.03 -2.20
N VAL A 107 -2.67 -11.10 -2.12
CA VAL A 107 -2.38 -9.66 -2.15
C VAL A 107 -1.53 -9.24 -0.96
N LEU A 108 -1.81 -9.76 0.24
CA LEU A 108 -1.01 -9.50 1.43
C LEU A 108 0.46 -9.94 1.22
N TYR A 109 0.69 -11.16 0.73
CA TYR A 109 2.05 -11.63 0.44
C TYR A 109 2.74 -10.85 -0.68
N LEU A 110 2.04 -10.49 -1.74
CA LEU A 110 2.61 -9.67 -2.80
C LEU A 110 3.03 -8.28 -2.30
N LEU A 111 2.29 -7.71 -1.36
CA LEU A 111 2.64 -6.43 -0.73
C LEU A 111 3.86 -6.51 0.19
N THR A 112 4.31 -7.67 0.67
CA THR A 112 5.56 -7.79 1.45
C THR A 112 6.81 -7.68 0.57
N ILE A 113 6.69 -8.05 -0.72
CA ILE A 113 7.84 -8.14 -1.64
C ILE A 113 8.53 -6.79 -1.88
N PRO A 114 7.83 -5.65 -2.05
CA PRO A 114 8.48 -4.34 -2.23
C PRO A 114 9.39 -3.95 -1.06
N THR A 115 8.94 -4.14 0.17
CA THR A 115 9.73 -3.87 1.37
C THR A 115 10.94 -4.80 1.46
N LEU A 116 10.77 -6.10 1.14
CA LEU A 116 11.89 -7.04 1.04
C LEU A 116 12.87 -6.65 -0.08
N ALA A 117 12.36 -6.21 -1.22
CA ALA A 117 13.19 -5.75 -2.33
C ALA A 117 14.04 -4.53 -1.94
N LEU A 118 13.46 -3.58 -1.19
CA LEU A 118 14.18 -2.42 -0.68
C LEU A 118 15.24 -2.82 0.36
N PHE A 119 14.92 -3.75 1.26
CA PHE A 119 15.88 -4.33 2.20
C PHE A 119 17.07 -4.97 1.47
N LEU A 120 16.79 -5.89 0.52
CA LEU A 120 17.83 -6.58 -0.25
C LEU A 120 18.62 -5.61 -1.11
N GLY A 121 17.99 -4.65 -1.75
CA GLY A 121 18.66 -3.60 -2.51
C GLY A 121 19.65 -2.81 -1.69
N GLY A 122 19.25 -2.37 -0.50
CA GLY A 122 20.16 -1.69 0.45
C GLY A 122 21.29 -2.59 0.96
N TRP A 123 20.97 -3.86 1.26
CA TRP A 123 21.97 -4.82 1.76
C TRP A 123 23.07 -5.12 0.74
N TYR A 124 22.69 -5.37 -0.51
CA TYR A 124 23.60 -5.71 -1.61
C TYR A 124 24.19 -4.49 -2.34
N SER A 125 23.95 -3.27 -1.84
CA SER A 125 24.55 -2.04 -2.41
C SER A 125 26.05 -1.89 -2.19
N GLY A 126 26.66 -2.72 -1.32
CA GLY A 126 28.08 -2.63 -0.98
C GLY A 126 28.46 -1.44 -0.10
N ASN A 127 27.50 -0.63 0.36
CA ASN A 127 27.69 0.55 1.19
C ASN A 127 27.21 0.31 2.62
N VAL A 128 27.99 0.75 3.62
CA VAL A 128 27.65 0.62 5.04
C VAL A 128 26.34 1.35 5.41
N PHE A 129 26.08 2.51 4.82
CA PHE A 129 24.83 3.25 5.04
C PHE A 129 23.64 2.54 4.40
N GLY A 130 23.81 1.97 3.19
CA GLY A 130 22.82 1.14 2.55
C GLY A 130 22.45 -0.09 3.37
N GLN A 131 23.44 -0.80 3.91
CA GLN A 131 23.23 -1.97 4.77
C GLN A 131 22.53 -1.60 6.08
N LYS A 132 22.94 -0.52 6.77
CA LYS A 132 22.25 -0.04 7.98
C LYS A 132 20.81 0.40 7.68
N GLY A 133 20.58 1.09 6.57
CA GLY A 133 19.25 1.46 6.11
C GLY A 133 18.39 0.22 5.83
N GLY A 134 18.94 -0.78 5.12
CA GLY A 134 18.27 -2.06 4.89
C GLY A 134 17.87 -2.76 6.18
N MET A 135 18.74 -2.84 7.18
CA MET A 135 18.40 -3.43 8.50
C MET A 135 17.26 -2.68 9.19
N ARG A 136 17.17 -1.35 9.02
CA ARG A 136 16.04 -0.57 9.55
C ARG A 136 14.74 -0.86 8.78
N VAL A 137 14.81 -1.08 7.45
CA VAL A 137 13.67 -1.56 6.65
C VAL A 137 13.17 -2.91 7.17
N ALA A 138 14.09 -3.86 7.39
CA ALA A 138 13.72 -5.16 7.96
C ALA A 138 13.07 -5.04 9.34
N SER A 139 13.55 -4.14 10.20
CA SER A 139 12.94 -3.88 11.51
C SER A 139 11.52 -3.33 11.40
N LEU A 140 11.26 -2.45 10.43
CA LEU A 140 9.92 -1.95 10.11
C LEU A 140 9.01 -3.06 9.59
N LEU A 141 9.50 -3.86 8.67
CA LEU A 141 8.76 -4.99 8.10
C LEU A 141 8.25 -5.90 9.24
N PHE A 142 9.13 -6.41 10.10
CA PHE A 142 8.72 -7.29 11.21
C PHE A 142 7.80 -6.60 12.23
N SER A 143 7.92 -5.29 12.41
CA SER A 143 7.10 -4.56 13.38
C SER A 143 5.68 -4.25 12.88
N TYR A 144 5.51 -3.90 11.61
CA TYR A 144 4.24 -3.41 11.07
C TYR A 144 3.51 -4.38 10.15
N GLU A 145 4.20 -5.36 9.58
CA GLU A 145 3.57 -6.39 8.73
C GLU A 145 2.58 -7.24 9.53
N ILE A 146 2.96 -7.67 10.73
CA ILE A 146 2.11 -8.49 11.60
C ILE A 146 0.79 -7.79 11.95
N PRO A 147 0.78 -6.58 12.54
CA PRO A 147 -0.48 -5.90 12.83
C PRO A 147 -1.26 -5.51 11.57
N PHE A 148 -0.59 -5.22 10.45
CA PHE A 148 -1.25 -4.98 9.17
C PHE A 148 -2.03 -6.19 8.70
N PHE A 149 -1.41 -7.36 8.65
CA PHE A 149 -2.06 -8.61 8.25
C PHE A 149 -3.21 -8.97 9.17
N LEU A 150 -2.96 -8.98 10.46
CA LEU A 150 -3.97 -9.34 11.45
C LEU A 150 -5.18 -8.40 11.41
N SER A 151 -4.98 -7.10 11.18
CA SER A 151 -6.09 -6.15 11.07
C SER A 151 -6.95 -6.40 9.83
N LEU A 152 -6.33 -6.69 8.68
CA LEU A 152 -7.04 -6.99 7.43
C LEU A 152 -7.75 -8.34 7.45
N LEU A 153 -7.32 -9.30 8.29
CA LEU A 153 -8.02 -10.55 8.49
C LEU A 153 -9.33 -10.39 9.27
N THR A 154 -9.53 -9.30 10.00
CA THR A 154 -10.72 -9.09 10.84
C THR A 154 -12.04 -9.16 10.04
N PRO A 155 -12.26 -8.39 8.95
CA PRO A 155 -13.47 -8.50 8.13
C PRO A 155 -13.62 -9.87 7.45
N ALA A 156 -12.50 -10.48 7.04
CA ALA A 156 -12.51 -11.84 6.48
C ALA A 156 -12.98 -12.90 7.48
N LEU A 157 -12.61 -12.76 8.75
CA LEU A 157 -13.08 -13.63 9.83
C LEU A 157 -14.58 -13.44 10.11
N ILE A 158 -15.08 -12.21 10.08
CA ILE A 158 -16.50 -11.92 10.28
C ILE A 158 -17.33 -12.48 9.14
N SER A 159 -16.94 -12.22 7.88
CA SER A 159 -17.64 -12.72 6.68
C SER A 159 -17.50 -14.23 6.49
N GLY A 160 -16.42 -14.83 7.02
CA GLY A 160 -16.12 -16.25 6.85
C GLY A 160 -15.57 -16.65 5.49
N SER A 161 -15.16 -15.69 4.68
CA SER A 161 -14.54 -15.92 3.38
C SER A 161 -13.20 -15.21 3.25
N TRP A 162 -12.29 -15.82 2.50
CA TRP A 162 -10.98 -15.24 2.15
C TRP A 162 -11.01 -14.55 0.78
N LYS A 163 -12.18 -14.54 0.14
CA LYS A 163 -12.39 -13.92 -1.15
C LYS A 163 -12.87 -12.48 -0.94
N MET A 164 -12.14 -11.52 -1.52
CA MET A 164 -12.45 -10.10 -1.35
C MET A 164 -13.87 -9.72 -1.83
N ALA A 165 -14.36 -10.37 -2.89
CA ALA A 165 -15.71 -10.16 -3.37
C ALA A 165 -16.78 -10.50 -2.31
N ASP A 166 -16.65 -11.66 -1.67
CA ASP A 166 -17.60 -12.11 -0.65
C ASP A 166 -17.54 -11.22 0.60
N ILE A 167 -16.35 -10.71 0.95
CA ILE A 167 -16.18 -9.74 2.05
C ILE A 167 -16.94 -8.46 1.74
N ILE A 168 -16.81 -7.92 0.52
CA ILE A 168 -17.52 -6.72 0.07
C ILE A 168 -19.04 -6.93 0.14
N ASP A 169 -19.53 -8.01 -0.45
CA ASP A 169 -20.97 -8.32 -0.49
C ASP A 169 -21.54 -8.46 0.93
N PHE A 170 -20.77 -9.08 1.84
CA PHE A 170 -21.15 -9.22 3.25
C PHE A 170 -21.19 -7.88 3.99
N GLU A 171 -20.20 -7.00 3.79
CA GLU A 171 -20.17 -5.66 4.41
C GLU A 171 -21.30 -4.77 3.94
N VAL A 172 -21.66 -4.85 2.65
CA VAL A 172 -22.81 -4.11 2.08
C VAL A 172 -24.13 -4.61 2.68
N ALA A 173 -24.28 -5.93 2.86
CA ALA A 173 -25.46 -6.52 3.49
C ALA A 173 -25.57 -6.19 4.99
N HIS A 174 -24.44 -6.04 5.68
CA HIS A 174 -24.38 -5.84 7.13
C HIS A 174 -23.54 -4.60 7.53
N PRO A 175 -24.05 -3.37 7.37
CA PRO A 175 -23.27 -2.14 7.64
C PRO A 175 -22.73 -2.02 9.07
N ILE A 176 -23.28 -2.75 10.03
CA ILE A 176 -22.80 -2.79 11.42
C ILE A 176 -21.37 -3.34 11.53
N VAL A 177 -20.94 -4.16 10.56
CA VAL A 177 -19.59 -4.72 10.50
C VAL A 177 -18.53 -3.63 10.36
N LEU A 178 -18.84 -2.53 9.65
CA LEU A 178 -17.96 -1.36 9.54
C LEU A 178 -17.66 -0.74 10.90
N ILE A 179 -18.65 -0.69 11.79
CA ILE A 179 -18.46 -0.13 13.14
C ILE A 179 -17.63 -1.09 13.99
N ILE A 180 -17.90 -2.39 13.90
CA ILE A 180 -17.18 -3.43 14.64
C ILE A 180 -15.71 -3.50 14.20
N SER A 181 -15.44 -3.33 12.90
CA SER A 181 -14.09 -3.38 12.33
C SER A 181 -13.33 -2.05 12.39
N LEU A 182 -13.92 -0.98 12.96
CA LEU A 182 -13.32 0.36 13.01
C LEU A 182 -11.94 0.37 13.71
N LEU A 183 -11.76 -0.40 14.78
CA LEU A 183 -10.47 -0.53 15.44
C LEU A 183 -9.42 -1.17 14.49
N GLY A 184 -9.83 -2.22 13.76
CA GLY A 184 -8.99 -2.84 12.73
C GLY A 184 -8.61 -1.87 11.61
N PHE A 185 -9.55 -1.03 11.16
CA PHE A 185 -9.31 0.02 10.18
C PHE A 185 -8.22 1.01 10.64
N VAL A 186 -8.32 1.51 11.89
CA VAL A 186 -7.33 2.43 12.45
C VAL A 186 -5.95 1.77 12.56
N ILE A 187 -5.89 0.52 13.00
CA ILE A 187 -4.63 -0.23 13.10
C ILE A 187 -4.05 -0.47 11.70
N ALA A 188 -4.88 -0.82 10.72
CA ALA A 188 -4.46 -0.99 9.32
C ALA A 188 -3.85 0.30 8.74
N LEU A 189 -4.44 1.48 9.03
CA LEU A 189 -3.91 2.78 8.60
C LEU A 189 -2.52 3.05 9.22
N ILE A 190 -2.37 2.85 10.52
CA ILE A 190 -1.09 3.08 11.22
C ILE A 190 -0.03 2.10 10.69
N SER A 191 -0.38 0.85 10.51
CA SER A 191 0.52 -0.19 10.02
C SER A 191 0.92 0.04 8.56
N LEU A 192 -0.02 0.47 7.70
CA LEU A 192 0.29 0.84 6.32
C LEU A 192 1.25 2.03 6.27
N GLN A 193 1.08 3.04 7.14
CA GLN A 193 2.00 4.17 7.21
C GLN A 193 3.42 3.72 7.58
N GLY A 194 3.55 2.77 8.52
CA GLY A 194 4.84 2.15 8.88
C GLY A 194 5.44 1.34 7.75
N LYS A 195 4.62 0.56 7.05
CA LYS A 195 5.02 -0.25 5.88
C LYS A 195 5.54 0.60 4.73
N LEU A 196 4.92 1.77 4.48
CA LEU A 196 5.34 2.71 3.45
C LEU A 196 6.59 3.54 3.84
N GLU A 197 7.17 3.31 5.00
CA GLU A 197 8.35 4.04 5.50
C GLU A 197 8.14 5.56 5.49
N ARG A 198 6.91 6.00 5.75
CA ARG A 198 6.54 7.43 5.77
C ARG A 198 6.53 7.98 7.19
N LEU A 199 6.70 9.28 7.34
CA LEU A 199 6.54 9.94 8.64
C LEU A 199 5.24 9.49 9.33
N PRO A 200 5.29 9.11 10.59
CA PRO A 200 6.38 9.22 11.58
C PRO A 200 7.44 8.09 11.55
N PHE A 201 7.30 7.09 10.68
CA PHE A 201 8.11 5.87 10.62
C PHE A 201 9.23 5.93 9.55
N ASP A 202 9.60 7.12 9.11
CA ASP A 202 10.67 7.40 8.14
C ASP A 202 12.08 7.19 8.74
N ILE A 203 12.31 5.97 9.25
CA ILE A 203 13.55 5.59 9.94
C ILE A 203 14.62 5.10 8.96
N PRO A 204 14.28 4.36 7.90
CA PRO A 204 15.27 3.88 6.94
C PRO A 204 15.93 4.97 6.11
N GLU A 205 15.23 6.08 5.87
CA GLU A 205 15.71 7.23 5.07
C GLU A 205 16.09 8.42 5.95
N ALA A 206 16.60 8.16 7.17
CA ALA A 206 17.03 9.20 8.10
C ALA A 206 18.21 10.02 7.56
N GLU A 207 17.93 11.09 6.78
CA GLU A 207 18.97 11.92 6.15
C GLU A 207 20.03 12.40 7.13
N THR A 208 19.65 12.74 8.35
CA THR A 208 20.56 13.23 9.40
C THR A 208 21.42 12.14 10.04
N GLU A 209 21.06 10.85 9.89
CA GLU A 209 21.74 9.72 10.52
C GLU A 209 22.50 8.84 9.51
N ILE A 210 21.86 8.50 8.40
CA ILE A 210 22.33 7.50 7.42
C ILE A 210 22.18 7.97 5.96
N VAL A 211 22.15 9.28 5.73
CA VAL A 211 22.02 9.94 4.42
C VAL A 211 20.68 9.57 3.74
N ALA A 212 20.67 8.68 2.75
CA ALA A 212 19.46 8.19 2.10
C ALA A 212 19.21 6.68 2.37
N GLY A 213 19.87 6.12 3.39
CA GLY A 213 19.69 4.73 3.82
C GLY A 213 19.86 3.71 2.68
N PRO A 214 18.85 2.83 2.45
CA PRO A 214 18.96 1.78 1.44
C PRO A 214 19.10 2.32 0.02
N LEU A 215 18.69 3.55 -0.25
CA LEU A 215 18.72 4.18 -1.57
C LEU A 215 19.98 5.01 -1.85
N VAL A 216 20.96 5.07 -0.94
CA VAL A 216 22.18 5.91 -1.07
C VAL A 216 22.91 5.68 -2.40
N GLU A 217 23.09 4.43 -2.81
CA GLU A 217 23.82 4.05 -4.02
C GLU A 217 22.95 4.00 -5.27
N TYR A 218 21.61 4.06 -5.11
CA TYR A 218 20.71 4.00 -6.24
C TYR A 218 20.64 5.33 -6.97
N SER A 219 20.84 5.29 -8.30
CA SER A 219 20.73 6.45 -9.19
C SER A 219 19.90 6.12 -10.42
N GLY A 220 19.60 7.12 -11.24
CA GLY A 220 19.00 6.93 -12.56
C GLY A 220 17.71 6.11 -12.54
N ARG A 221 17.61 5.16 -13.46
CA ARG A 221 16.43 4.33 -13.68
C ARG A 221 16.06 3.46 -12.50
N ARG A 222 17.04 2.89 -11.80
CA ARG A 222 16.79 2.01 -10.64
C ARG A 222 16.16 2.77 -9.49
N LEU A 223 16.62 3.99 -9.22
CA LEU A 223 16.01 4.87 -8.24
C LEU A 223 14.59 5.27 -8.65
N ALA A 224 14.35 5.53 -9.95
CA ALA A 224 13.02 5.83 -10.46
C ALA A 224 12.03 4.68 -10.21
N LEU A 225 12.47 3.42 -10.43
CA LEU A 225 11.66 2.23 -10.18
C LEU A 225 11.30 2.07 -8.70
N PHE A 226 12.24 2.27 -7.76
CA PHE A 226 11.93 2.21 -6.33
C PHE A 226 10.95 3.31 -5.89
N ARG A 227 11.11 4.53 -6.39
CA ARG A 227 10.16 5.62 -6.08
C ARG A 227 8.77 5.32 -6.62
N LEU A 228 8.69 4.88 -7.88
CA LEU A 228 7.42 4.47 -8.49
C LEU A 228 6.79 3.29 -7.73
N ALA A 229 7.59 2.30 -7.32
CA ALA A 229 7.13 1.18 -6.52
C ALA A 229 6.50 1.66 -5.20
N ARG A 230 7.15 2.56 -4.47
CA ARG A 230 6.62 3.12 -3.23
C ARG A 230 5.31 3.89 -3.43
N ASP A 231 5.22 4.71 -4.50
CA ASP A 231 4.00 5.45 -4.81
C ASP A 231 2.86 4.50 -5.19
N ALA A 232 3.16 3.45 -5.96
CA ALA A 232 2.21 2.41 -6.32
C ALA A 232 1.80 1.55 -5.10
N GLU A 233 2.71 1.24 -4.18
CA GLU A 233 2.43 0.51 -2.95
C GLU A 233 1.45 1.29 -2.05
N MET A 234 1.58 2.60 -1.98
CA MET A 234 0.62 3.45 -1.28
C MET A 234 -0.79 3.32 -1.86
N VAL A 235 -0.91 3.34 -3.18
CA VAL A 235 -2.20 3.18 -3.87
C VAL A 235 -2.80 1.81 -3.63
N VAL A 236 -2.00 0.75 -3.78
CA VAL A 236 -2.47 -0.64 -3.61
C VAL A 236 -2.84 -0.93 -2.16
N GLY A 237 -2.01 -0.49 -1.21
CA GLY A 237 -2.29 -0.64 0.23
C GLY A 237 -3.53 0.14 0.67
N ALA A 238 -3.68 1.39 0.23
CA ALA A 238 -4.88 2.19 0.50
C ALA A 238 -6.12 1.61 -0.18
N GLY A 239 -5.98 1.12 -1.42
CA GLY A 239 -7.04 0.42 -2.14
C GLY A 239 -7.49 -0.85 -1.44
N LEU A 240 -6.54 -1.65 -0.92
CA LEU A 240 -6.85 -2.85 -0.14
C LEU A 240 -7.62 -2.52 1.15
N ILE A 241 -7.21 -1.48 1.88
CA ILE A 241 -7.96 -1.00 3.05
C ILE A 241 -9.37 -0.54 2.65
N ALA A 242 -9.50 0.18 1.53
CA ALA A 242 -10.80 0.64 1.03
C ALA A 242 -11.70 -0.54 0.63
N VAL A 243 -11.14 -1.61 0.06
CA VAL A 243 -11.87 -2.84 -0.29
C VAL A 243 -12.36 -3.56 0.95
N VAL A 244 -11.46 -3.77 1.92
CA VAL A 244 -11.68 -4.68 3.06
C VAL A 244 -12.47 -4.02 4.19
N PHE A 245 -12.42 -2.68 4.34
CA PHE A 245 -13.09 -1.97 5.43
C PHE A 245 -14.18 -1.00 4.98
N LEU A 246 -14.20 -0.59 3.72
CA LEU A 246 -15.16 0.40 3.22
C LEU A 246 -16.08 -0.17 2.12
N GLY A 247 -16.07 -1.48 1.91
CA GLY A 247 -16.91 -2.14 0.92
C GLY A 247 -16.50 -1.85 -0.54
N GLY A 248 -15.24 -1.52 -0.80
CA GLY A 248 -14.65 -1.42 -2.15
C GLY A 248 -15.45 -0.60 -3.17
N PRO A 249 -15.68 -1.15 -4.37
CA PRO A 249 -16.38 -0.47 -5.48
C PRO A 249 -17.90 -0.39 -5.32
N MET A 250 -18.48 -1.11 -4.33
CA MET A 250 -19.93 -1.17 -4.20
C MET A 250 -20.51 0.17 -3.75
N PRO A 251 -21.50 0.72 -4.48
CA PRO A 251 -22.36 1.77 -3.97
C PRO A 251 -23.36 1.17 -2.95
N LEU A 252 -23.79 2.00 -1.99
CA LEU A 252 -24.88 1.65 -1.06
C LEU A 252 -26.24 1.50 -1.76
N ILE A 253 -26.33 1.92 -3.02
CA ILE A 253 -27.56 1.91 -3.84
C ILE A 253 -27.25 1.15 -5.13
N GLU A 254 -28.06 0.13 -5.44
CA GLU A 254 -28.03 -0.55 -6.73
C GLU A 254 -28.48 0.40 -7.85
N ILE A 255 -27.64 0.57 -8.86
CA ILE A 255 -27.90 1.46 -10.00
C ILE A 255 -28.05 0.61 -11.26
N GLU A 256 -29.22 0.66 -11.88
CA GLU A 256 -29.42 0.18 -13.25
C GLU A 256 -29.23 1.35 -14.24
N PRO A 257 -28.55 1.19 -15.38
CA PRO A 257 -28.07 -0.01 -16.07
C PRO A 257 -26.62 -0.40 -15.68
N ILE A 258 -26.22 -1.64 -16.01
CA ILE A 258 -24.96 -2.29 -15.62
C ILE A 258 -23.69 -1.48 -15.94
N TYR A 259 -23.66 -0.74 -17.06
CA TYR A 259 -22.53 0.12 -17.42
C TYR A 259 -22.37 1.30 -16.46
N LEU A 260 -23.48 1.87 -16.00
CA LEU A 260 -23.45 2.96 -15.04
C LEU A 260 -22.98 2.45 -13.68
N SER A 261 -23.40 1.26 -13.29
CA SER A 261 -22.90 0.58 -12.08
C SER A 261 -21.38 0.38 -12.10
N TRP A 262 -20.81 -0.02 -13.24
CA TRP A 262 -19.36 -0.18 -13.37
C TRP A 262 -18.59 1.15 -13.25
N ILE A 263 -19.08 2.21 -13.92
CA ILE A 263 -18.48 3.54 -13.82
C ILE A 263 -18.61 4.08 -12.39
N CYS A 264 -19.77 3.96 -11.78
CA CYS A 264 -19.99 4.38 -10.41
C CYS A 264 -19.15 3.56 -9.44
N GLY A 265 -19.04 2.24 -9.61
CA GLY A 265 -18.19 1.37 -8.79
C GLY A 265 -16.73 1.79 -8.82
N THR A 266 -16.18 2.03 -10.01
CA THR A 266 -14.80 2.53 -10.13
C THR A 266 -14.62 3.90 -9.47
N LEU A 267 -15.58 4.81 -9.64
CA LEU A 267 -15.55 6.13 -9.01
C LEU A 267 -15.59 6.03 -7.47
N PHE A 268 -16.47 5.18 -6.93
CA PHE A 268 -16.55 4.93 -5.48
C PHE A 268 -15.27 4.32 -4.94
N PHE A 269 -14.69 3.34 -5.64
CA PHE A 269 -13.39 2.77 -5.27
C PHE A 269 -12.31 3.85 -5.22
N LEU A 270 -12.20 4.70 -6.25
CA LEU A 270 -11.24 5.78 -6.31
C LEU A 270 -11.43 6.80 -5.17
N LEU A 271 -12.68 7.21 -4.91
CA LEU A 271 -12.99 8.15 -3.83
C LEU A 271 -12.63 7.58 -2.45
N LYS A 272 -12.97 6.30 -2.19
CA LYS A 272 -12.62 5.62 -0.92
C LYS A 272 -11.10 5.46 -0.77
N THR A 273 -10.41 5.09 -1.85
CA THR A 273 -8.94 5.00 -1.84
C THR A 273 -8.30 6.36 -1.58
N LEU A 274 -8.78 7.42 -2.23
CA LEU A 274 -8.33 8.80 -1.98
C LEU A 274 -8.62 9.26 -0.55
N PHE A 275 -9.75 8.85 0.02
CA PHE A 275 -10.07 9.12 1.41
C PHE A 275 -9.06 8.46 2.36
N VAL A 276 -8.71 7.20 2.13
CA VAL A 276 -7.67 6.50 2.92
C VAL A 276 -6.32 7.20 2.77
N ILE A 277 -5.92 7.56 1.55
CA ILE A 277 -4.68 8.31 1.29
C ILE A 277 -4.69 9.66 2.00
N PHE A 278 -5.82 10.35 2.00
CA PHE A 278 -5.97 11.61 2.74
C PHE A 278 -5.73 11.43 4.25
N LEU A 279 -6.24 10.35 4.85
CA LEU A 279 -5.97 10.03 6.25
C LEU A 279 -4.47 9.75 6.50
N LEU A 280 -3.79 9.05 5.59
CA LEU A 280 -2.34 8.83 5.67
C LEU A 280 -1.56 10.16 5.60
N ILE A 281 -1.99 11.10 4.74
CA ILE A 281 -1.38 12.44 4.65
C ILE A 281 -1.60 13.23 5.95
N LEU A 282 -2.77 13.14 6.55
CA LEU A 282 -3.04 13.78 7.84
C LEU A 282 -2.13 13.21 8.94
N MET A 283 -1.98 11.88 9.02
CA MET A 283 -1.06 11.25 9.96
C MET A 283 0.38 11.72 9.75
N LYS A 284 0.86 11.76 8.51
CA LYS A 284 2.16 12.28 8.12
C LYS A 284 2.38 13.73 8.58
N SER A 285 1.35 14.55 8.55
CA SER A 285 1.43 15.97 8.91
C SER A 285 1.30 16.25 10.41
N ALA A 286 0.64 15.37 11.15
CA ALA A 286 0.29 15.57 12.56
C ALA A 286 1.36 15.09 13.52
N VAL A 287 2.17 14.09 13.14
CA VAL A 287 3.09 13.40 14.04
C VAL A 287 4.54 13.65 13.63
N ALA A 288 5.40 13.91 14.62
CA ALA A 288 6.83 14.02 14.42
C ALA A 288 7.48 12.64 14.30
N ARG A 289 8.70 12.59 13.76
CA ARG A 289 9.49 11.37 13.59
C ARG A 289 9.75 10.66 14.92
N ILE A 290 9.62 9.33 14.91
CA ILE A 290 9.84 8.45 16.06
C ILE A 290 11.22 7.78 15.95
N ARG A 291 11.85 7.47 17.10
CA ARG A 291 13.09 6.69 17.14
C ARG A 291 12.81 5.20 16.91
N THR A 292 13.81 4.46 16.43
CA THR A 292 13.71 3.03 16.13
C THR A 292 13.19 2.21 17.33
N ASP A 293 13.73 2.46 18.54
CA ASP A 293 13.33 1.74 19.75
C ASP A 293 11.87 2.02 20.15
N GLN A 294 11.45 3.27 19.99
CA GLN A 294 10.06 3.68 20.27
C GLN A 294 9.09 3.05 19.27
N MET A 295 9.48 2.99 18.00
CA MET A 295 8.73 2.37 16.92
C MET A 295 8.48 0.88 17.19
N ILE A 296 9.54 0.11 17.46
CA ILE A 296 9.45 -1.32 17.78
C ILE A 296 8.59 -1.51 19.04
N SER A 297 8.86 -0.74 20.09
CA SER A 297 8.10 -0.80 21.33
C SER A 297 6.62 -0.48 21.14
N PHE A 298 6.28 0.49 20.29
CA PHE A 298 4.88 0.83 19.97
C PHE A 298 4.18 -0.30 19.23
N ALA A 299 4.84 -0.89 18.22
CA ALA A 299 4.26 -2.00 17.47
C ALA A 299 3.97 -3.22 18.37
N TYR A 300 4.95 -3.65 19.16
CA TYR A 300 4.82 -4.86 20.00
C TYR A 300 3.98 -4.65 21.24
N LYS A 301 4.02 -3.48 21.89
CA LYS A 301 3.26 -3.23 23.14
C LYS A 301 1.83 -2.79 22.90
N TRP A 302 1.54 -2.14 21.78
CA TRP A 302 0.22 -1.56 21.52
C TRP A 302 -0.46 -2.13 20.28
N LEU A 303 0.16 -2.09 19.11
CA LEU A 303 -0.52 -2.48 17.89
C LEU A 303 -0.87 -3.97 17.85
N ILE A 304 0.10 -4.85 18.14
CA ILE A 304 -0.13 -6.29 18.12
C ILE A 304 -1.17 -6.73 19.16
N PRO A 305 -1.11 -6.32 20.45
CA PRO A 305 -2.17 -6.66 21.40
C PRO A 305 -3.55 -6.12 21.00
N LEU A 306 -3.63 -4.89 20.47
CA LEU A 306 -4.89 -4.32 20.01
C LEU A 306 -5.48 -5.11 18.83
N THR A 307 -4.64 -5.59 17.90
CA THR A 307 -5.11 -6.45 16.80
C THR A 307 -5.63 -7.79 17.29
N LEU A 308 -4.99 -8.38 18.30
CA LEU A 308 -5.47 -9.63 18.90
C LEU A 308 -6.82 -9.45 19.60
N VAL A 309 -7.01 -8.33 20.30
CA VAL A 309 -8.32 -7.96 20.86
C VAL A 309 -9.36 -7.80 19.76
N GLN A 310 -9.01 -7.14 18.67
CA GLN A 310 -9.91 -6.96 17.52
C GLN A 310 -10.31 -8.30 16.88
N ILE A 311 -9.36 -9.22 16.70
CA ILE A 311 -9.65 -10.57 16.20
C ILE A 311 -10.57 -11.33 17.14
N PHE A 312 -10.34 -11.22 18.44
CA PHE A 312 -11.22 -11.84 19.44
C PHE A 312 -12.66 -11.31 19.36
N ILE A 313 -12.82 -9.98 19.20
CA ILE A 313 -14.13 -9.36 18.97
C ILE A 313 -14.77 -9.91 17.70
N ALA A 314 -14.01 -10.00 16.59
CA ALA A 314 -14.50 -10.51 15.32
C ALA A 314 -15.02 -11.96 15.44
N ILE A 315 -14.27 -12.82 16.13
CA ILE A 315 -14.66 -14.20 16.38
C ILE A 315 -15.93 -14.27 17.24
N MET A 316 -16.02 -13.46 18.30
CA MET A 316 -17.19 -13.41 19.18
C MET A 316 -18.43 -12.95 18.42
N VAL A 317 -18.31 -11.91 17.58
CA VAL A 317 -19.44 -11.42 16.74
C VAL A 317 -19.95 -12.52 15.82
N ARG A 318 -19.05 -13.25 15.18
CA ARG A 318 -19.43 -14.36 14.28
C ARG A 318 -20.12 -15.50 15.04
N PHE A 319 -19.64 -15.89 16.21
CA PHE A 319 -20.22 -17.00 16.96
C PHE A 319 -21.49 -16.63 17.72
N LEU A 320 -21.61 -15.40 18.25
CA LEU A 320 -22.75 -14.96 19.05
C LEU A 320 -23.81 -14.24 18.23
N GLY A 321 -23.42 -13.58 17.14
CA GLY A 321 -24.29 -12.74 16.32
C GLY A 321 -25.21 -13.51 15.36
N GLY A 322 -24.96 -14.79 15.12
CA GLY A 322 -25.75 -15.57 14.15
C GLY A 322 -25.69 -15.01 12.72
N ILE A 323 -24.65 -14.18 12.45
CA ILE A 323 -24.41 -13.49 11.17
C ILE A 323 -23.60 -14.39 10.25
#